data_4520a8fe72b4e5baf67baa204de1ccc3
#
_entry.id   4520a8fe72b4e5baf67baa204de1ccc3
#
_cell.length_a   1.000
_cell.length_b   1.000
_cell.length_c   1.000
_cell.angle_alpha   90.00
_cell.angle_beta   90.00
_cell.angle_gamma   90.00
#
_symmetry.space_group_name_H-M   'P 1'
#
loop_
_entity.id
_entity.type
_entity.pdbx_description
1 polymer ?
#
loop_
_entity_poly.entity_id
_entity_poly.type
_entity_poly.pdbx_seq_one_letter_code
_entity_poly.pdbx_strand_id
1 'polypeptide(L)'
;MRNVILTAAALSVLALPAAAQVVQPGGPTYYGTLGYSQLDHSDGDLGAVTGRLGAKFNPYFGVEGEGSIGVKDDDFTVAGAEGKIKHDYDLAAYAVGTLPLTPNFELFARGGYGTTRIKGELAGFESKADGESWNYGVGANYYFDAQNGLRGDWTRRDFTDDGGEVDIYSVNYVRRF
;
A
#
# COMPACT_ATOMS: atom_id res chain seq x y z
N MET A 1 8.18 -31.50 -5.15
CA MET A 1 9.20 -30.46 -5.29
C MET A 1 8.72 -29.50 -6.38
N ARG A 2 7.98 -28.45 -6.00
CA ARG A 2 7.55 -27.40 -6.95
C ARG A 2 8.47 -26.21 -6.74
N ASN A 3 9.27 -25.93 -7.76
CA ASN A 3 10.18 -24.82 -7.80
C ASN A 3 9.39 -23.51 -7.70
N VAL A 4 9.60 -22.80 -6.61
CA VAL A 4 9.17 -21.41 -6.45
C VAL A 4 10.10 -20.57 -7.31
N ILE A 5 9.67 -20.23 -8.51
CA ILE A 5 10.28 -19.16 -9.29
C ILE A 5 9.72 -17.86 -8.74
N LEU A 6 10.38 -17.33 -7.72
CA LEU A 6 10.19 -15.94 -7.32
C LEU A 6 10.77 -15.07 -8.44
N THR A 7 9.90 -14.65 -9.34
CA THR A 7 10.26 -13.77 -10.43
C THR A 7 10.61 -12.41 -9.85
N ALA A 8 11.85 -12.00 -10.00
CA ALA A 8 12.44 -10.75 -9.57
C ALA A 8 11.90 -9.53 -10.38
N ALA A 9 10.58 -9.36 -10.44
CA ALA A 9 9.93 -8.23 -11.10
C ALA A 9 9.80 -6.98 -10.20
N ALA A 10 10.05 -7.13 -8.89
CA ALA A 10 9.88 -6.04 -7.92
C ALA A 10 11.07 -5.06 -7.83
N LEU A 11 12.18 -5.32 -8.50
CA LEU A 11 13.40 -4.51 -8.39
C LEU A 11 13.53 -3.39 -9.43
N SER A 12 12.69 -3.34 -10.45
CA SER A 12 12.77 -2.34 -11.51
C SER A 12 12.13 -0.98 -11.17
N VAL A 13 11.33 -0.88 -10.12
CA VAL A 13 10.70 0.40 -9.71
C VAL A 13 11.68 1.31 -8.97
N LEU A 14 12.79 0.78 -8.45
CA LEU A 14 13.81 1.56 -7.75
C LEU A 14 14.81 2.26 -8.68
N ALA A 15 14.74 1.98 -9.97
CA ALA A 15 15.57 2.63 -10.98
C ALA A 15 14.81 3.77 -11.70
N LEU A 16 14.09 4.61 -10.96
CA LEU A 16 13.74 5.93 -11.49
C LEU A 16 15.06 6.68 -11.69
N PRO A 17 15.32 7.21 -12.89
CA PRO A 17 16.60 7.84 -13.19
C PRO A 17 16.84 8.98 -12.22
N ALA A 18 18.06 9.04 -11.66
CA ALA A 18 18.56 10.13 -10.82
C ALA A 18 18.54 11.51 -11.51
N ALA A 19 17.96 11.61 -12.69
CA ALA A 19 17.88 12.82 -13.52
C ALA A 19 16.81 13.84 -13.05
N ALA A 20 16.01 13.53 -12.03
CA ALA A 20 15.00 14.48 -11.52
C ALA A 20 15.48 15.29 -10.31
N GLN A 21 16.74 15.22 -9.93
CA GLN A 21 17.29 15.99 -8.81
C GLN A 21 17.81 17.35 -9.24
N VAL A 22 16.94 18.20 -9.75
CA VAL A 22 17.12 19.63 -9.52
C VAL A 22 16.38 19.95 -8.23
N VAL A 23 17.06 19.82 -7.09
CA VAL A 23 16.56 20.35 -5.81
C VAL A 23 16.52 21.86 -5.98
N GLN A 24 15.41 22.37 -6.49
CA GLN A 24 15.13 23.80 -6.39
C GLN A 24 14.76 24.08 -4.91
N PRO A 25 15.45 25.01 -4.25
CA PRO A 25 15.04 25.46 -2.93
C PRO A 25 13.58 25.95 -3.00
N GLY A 26 12.68 25.24 -2.34
CA GLY A 26 11.23 25.52 -2.35
C GLY A 26 10.40 24.69 -3.33
N GLY A 27 10.97 23.72 -4.07
CA GLY A 27 10.24 22.78 -4.90
C GLY A 27 9.64 21.60 -4.12
N PRO A 28 8.73 20.80 -4.76
CA PRO A 28 8.17 19.60 -4.13
C PRO A 28 9.26 18.54 -3.88
N THR A 29 9.18 17.88 -2.73
CA THR A 29 10.01 16.71 -2.42
C THR A 29 9.25 15.46 -2.82
N TYR A 30 9.85 14.63 -3.66
CA TYR A 30 9.27 13.35 -4.06
C TYR A 30 9.78 12.22 -3.15
N TYR A 31 8.96 11.20 -2.96
CA TYR A 31 9.36 10.01 -2.24
C TYR A 31 8.66 8.77 -2.79
N GLY A 32 9.28 7.62 -2.58
CA GLY A 32 8.71 6.32 -2.87
C GLY A 32 8.77 5.42 -1.64
N THR A 33 7.79 4.53 -1.50
CA THR A 33 7.81 3.47 -0.50
C THR A 33 7.58 2.12 -1.13
N LEU A 34 8.16 1.08 -0.54
CA LEU A 34 7.90 -0.30 -0.89
C LEU A 34 7.95 -1.14 0.37
N GLY A 35 6.97 -2.02 0.55
CA GLY A 35 6.92 -2.86 1.73
C GLY A 35 5.81 -3.89 1.72
N TYR A 36 5.54 -4.41 2.90
CA TYR A 36 4.54 -5.42 3.16
C TYR A 36 3.36 -4.82 3.91
N SER A 37 2.17 -5.19 3.48
CA SER A 37 0.91 -4.83 4.12
C SER A 37 0.16 -6.09 4.51
N GLN A 38 -0.34 -6.12 5.73
CA GLN A 38 -1.24 -7.13 6.24
C GLN A 38 -2.64 -6.53 6.31
N LEU A 39 -3.58 -7.17 5.65
CA LEU A 39 -5.00 -6.82 5.67
C LEU A 39 -5.65 -7.73 6.71
N ASP A 40 -6.19 -7.10 7.74
CA ASP A 40 -6.93 -7.78 8.82
C ASP A 40 -8.42 -7.67 8.50
N HIS A 41 -9.02 -8.82 8.22
CA HIS A 41 -10.45 -8.95 7.97
C HIS A 41 -11.03 -10.01 8.90
N SER A 42 -12.31 -9.90 9.23
CA SER A 42 -13.01 -10.80 10.21
C SER A 42 -12.90 -12.29 9.87
N ASP A 43 -12.57 -12.63 8.62
CA ASP A 43 -12.55 -14.01 8.11
C ASP A 43 -11.15 -14.51 7.71
N GLY A 44 -10.07 -13.72 7.91
CA GLY A 44 -8.69 -14.12 7.59
C GLY A 44 -7.73 -12.98 7.34
N ASP A 45 -6.43 -13.32 7.39
CA ASP A 45 -5.32 -12.38 7.18
C ASP A 45 -4.77 -12.53 5.76
N LEU A 46 -4.90 -11.50 4.95
CA LEU A 46 -4.30 -11.42 3.62
C LEU A 46 -3.01 -10.62 3.65
N GLY A 47 -2.02 -11.04 2.87
CA GLY A 47 -0.75 -10.35 2.72
C GLY A 47 -0.59 -9.72 1.34
N ALA A 48 -0.11 -8.49 1.29
CA ALA A 48 0.15 -7.78 0.04
C ALA A 48 1.52 -7.12 0.03
N VAL A 49 2.10 -6.96 -1.15
CA VAL A 49 3.22 -6.05 -1.39
C VAL A 49 2.64 -4.73 -1.86
N THR A 50 2.99 -3.65 -1.16
CA THR A 50 2.46 -2.31 -1.40
C THR A 50 3.59 -1.38 -1.81
N GLY A 51 3.38 -0.67 -2.92
CA GLY A 51 4.24 0.41 -3.40
C GLY A 51 3.48 1.73 -3.38
N ARG A 52 4.19 2.83 -3.02
CA ARG A 52 3.61 4.18 -3.02
C ARG A 52 4.58 5.16 -3.63
N LEU A 53 4.03 6.16 -4.32
CA LEU A 53 4.76 7.31 -4.82
C LEU A 53 4.07 8.57 -4.32
N GLY A 54 4.84 9.49 -3.74
CA GLY A 54 4.29 10.71 -3.17
C GLY A 54 5.08 11.94 -3.53
N ALA A 55 4.41 13.09 -3.43
CA ALA A 55 4.98 14.41 -3.58
C ALA A 55 4.54 15.30 -2.42
N LYS A 56 5.49 15.82 -1.65
CA LYS A 56 5.27 16.84 -0.61
C LYS A 56 5.48 18.22 -1.24
N PHE A 57 4.44 19.03 -1.25
CA PHE A 57 4.51 20.42 -1.76
C PHE A 57 5.14 21.38 -0.75
N ASN A 58 5.06 21.02 0.52
CA ASN A 58 5.70 21.70 1.65
C ASN A 58 5.93 20.67 2.79
N PRO A 59 6.56 21.03 3.92
CA PRO A 59 6.82 20.09 5.01
C PRO A 59 5.56 19.43 5.62
N TYR A 60 4.37 20.03 5.40
CA TYR A 60 3.14 19.62 6.07
C TYR A 60 2.12 18.94 5.16
N PHE A 61 2.17 19.17 3.85
CA PHE A 61 1.16 18.68 2.92
C PHE A 61 1.74 18.04 1.66
N GLY A 62 1.13 16.96 1.23
CA GLY A 62 1.47 16.24 0.03
C GLY A 62 0.32 15.41 -0.51
N VAL A 63 0.62 14.70 -1.59
CA VAL A 63 -0.26 13.69 -2.20
C VAL A 63 0.50 12.39 -2.37
N GLU A 64 -0.21 11.28 -2.38
CA GLU A 64 0.37 9.94 -2.51
C GLU A 64 -0.53 9.08 -3.38
N GLY A 65 0.07 8.35 -4.32
CA GLY A 65 -0.57 7.25 -5.04
C GLY A 65 -0.09 5.91 -4.48
N GLU A 66 -0.99 4.96 -4.30
CA GLU A 66 -0.71 3.63 -3.76
C GLU A 66 -1.12 2.55 -4.75
N GLY A 67 -0.29 1.51 -4.88
CA GLY A 67 -0.63 0.29 -5.57
C GLY A 67 -0.21 -0.91 -4.74
N SER A 68 -1.08 -1.92 -4.64
CA SER A 68 -0.82 -3.17 -3.93
C SER A 68 -1.16 -4.38 -4.78
N ILE A 69 -0.41 -5.46 -4.58
CA ILE A 69 -0.68 -6.77 -5.15
C ILE A 69 -0.66 -7.82 -4.06
N GLY A 70 -1.65 -8.72 -4.05
CA GLY A 70 -1.72 -9.83 -3.11
C GLY A 70 -0.59 -10.82 -3.33
N VAL A 71 0.02 -11.28 -2.23
CA VAL A 71 1.10 -12.29 -2.26
C VAL A 71 0.79 -13.50 -1.40
N LYS A 72 -0.30 -13.46 -0.63
CA LYS A 72 -0.78 -14.57 0.19
C LYS A 72 -2.25 -14.82 -0.16
N ASP A 73 -2.53 -16.01 -0.66
CA ASP A 73 -3.88 -16.50 -0.94
C ASP A 73 -4.41 -17.20 0.31
N ASP A 74 -5.70 -17.01 0.63
CA ASP A 74 -6.40 -17.82 1.63
C ASP A 74 -7.21 -18.91 0.95
N ASP A 75 -6.96 -20.14 1.39
CA ASP A 75 -7.73 -21.33 0.98
C ASP A 75 -8.83 -21.58 2.01
N PHE A 76 -10.08 -21.67 1.58
CA PHE A 76 -11.20 -22.01 2.45
C PHE A 76 -11.97 -23.20 1.90
N THR A 77 -12.56 -23.98 2.81
CA THR A 77 -13.39 -25.15 2.44
C THR A 77 -14.82 -24.93 2.94
N VAL A 78 -15.78 -24.88 2.02
CA VAL A 78 -17.20 -24.81 2.35
C VAL A 78 -17.88 -26.05 1.81
N ALA A 79 -18.49 -26.84 2.71
CA ALA A 79 -19.24 -28.06 2.39
C ALA A 79 -18.46 -29.09 1.53
N GLY A 80 -17.13 -29.17 1.70
CA GLY A 80 -16.27 -30.10 0.96
C GLY A 80 -15.80 -29.59 -0.39
N ALA A 81 -16.12 -28.38 -0.78
CA ALA A 81 -15.56 -27.71 -1.96
C ALA A 81 -14.42 -26.75 -1.53
N GLU A 82 -13.26 -26.88 -2.16
CA GLU A 82 -12.13 -25.98 -1.97
C GLU A 82 -12.39 -24.69 -2.75
N GLY A 83 -12.34 -23.54 -2.08
CA GLY A 83 -12.39 -22.22 -2.66
C GLY A 83 -11.11 -21.46 -2.38
N LYS A 84 -10.76 -20.50 -3.25
CA LYS A 84 -9.62 -19.61 -3.10
C LYS A 84 -10.08 -18.18 -3.24
N ILE A 85 -9.68 -17.36 -2.28
CA ILE A 85 -9.78 -15.90 -2.38
C ILE A 85 -8.39 -15.38 -2.74
N LYS A 86 -8.31 -14.63 -3.85
CA LYS A 86 -7.10 -13.99 -4.30
C LYS A 86 -7.31 -12.48 -4.31
N HIS A 87 -6.43 -11.78 -3.62
CA HIS A 87 -6.30 -10.34 -3.76
C HIS A 87 -5.58 -10.05 -5.07
N ASP A 88 -6.26 -9.42 -6.05
CA ASP A 88 -5.68 -9.17 -7.37
C ASP A 88 -4.81 -7.90 -7.34
N TYR A 89 -5.43 -6.75 -7.17
CA TYR A 89 -4.71 -5.47 -7.01
C TYR A 89 -5.59 -4.40 -6.36
N ASP A 90 -4.92 -3.43 -5.75
CA ASP A 90 -5.52 -2.19 -5.26
C ASP A 90 -4.85 -0.99 -5.89
N LEU A 91 -5.63 0.05 -6.11
CA LEU A 91 -5.14 1.38 -6.44
C LEU A 91 -5.83 2.41 -5.57
N ALA A 92 -5.07 3.35 -5.01
CA ALA A 92 -5.63 4.43 -4.21
C ALA A 92 -4.84 5.73 -4.37
N ALA A 93 -5.51 6.84 -4.12
CA ALA A 93 -4.90 8.17 -4.08
C ALA A 93 -5.27 8.86 -2.77
N TYR A 94 -4.29 9.56 -2.18
CA TYR A 94 -4.40 10.16 -0.86
C TYR A 94 -3.94 11.61 -0.85
N ALA A 95 -4.60 12.43 -0.05
CA ALA A 95 -4.03 13.64 0.52
C ALA A 95 -3.30 13.25 1.81
N VAL A 96 -2.10 13.80 2.04
CA VAL A 96 -1.24 13.47 3.18
C VAL A 96 -0.91 14.73 3.95
N GLY A 97 -1.25 14.74 5.24
CA GLY A 97 -0.82 15.74 6.21
C GLY A 97 0.35 15.18 7.02
N THR A 98 1.45 15.90 7.11
CA THR A 98 2.67 15.48 7.82
C THR A 98 2.97 16.45 8.96
N LEU A 99 3.37 15.92 10.12
CA LEU A 99 3.86 16.67 11.27
C LEU A 99 5.31 16.26 11.53
N PRO A 100 6.31 17.06 11.10
CA PRO A 100 7.71 16.80 11.43
C PRO A 100 7.96 17.10 12.90
N LEU A 101 8.35 16.09 13.68
CA LEU A 101 8.66 16.22 15.10
C LEU A 101 10.16 16.46 15.34
N THR A 102 10.99 15.82 14.51
CA THR A 102 12.44 15.98 14.48
C THR A 102 12.94 15.94 13.03
N PRO A 103 14.20 16.26 12.74
CA PRO A 103 14.75 16.11 11.39
C PRO A 103 14.63 14.67 10.82
N ASN A 104 14.58 13.67 11.71
CA ASN A 104 14.58 12.25 11.35
C ASN A 104 13.25 11.56 11.59
N PHE A 105 12.29 12.21 12.26
CA PHE A 105 11.03 11.56 12.64
C PHE A 105 9.84 12.46 12.35
N GLU A 106 8.87 11.94 11.63
CA GLU A 106 7.64 12.62 11.29
C GLU A 106 6.42 11.70 11.45
N LEU A 107 5.34 12.26 11.97
CA LEU A 107 4.03 11.63 11.95
C LEU A 107 3.27 12.09 10.71
N PHE A 108 2.34 11.26 10.26
CA PHE A 108 1.45 11.66 9.18
C PHE A 108 0.04 11.09 9.38
N ALA A 109 -0.91 11.79 8.79
CA ALA A 109 -2.27 11.29 8.56
C ALA A 109 -2.54 11.36 7.06
N ARG A 110 -3.34 10.43 6.56
CA ARG A 110 -3.74 10.40 5.15
C ARG A 110 -5.23 10.12 5.02
N GLY A 111 -5.86 10.69 4.00
CA GLY A 111 -7.24 10.44 3.63
C GLY A 111 -7.35 10.43 2.12
N GLY A 112 -8.14 9.51 1.58
CA GLY A 112 -8.21 9.33 0.15
C GLY A 112 -9.29 8.38 -0.31
N TYR A 113 -9.21 8.00 -1.56
CA TYR A 113 -10.15 7.12 -2.23
C TYR A 113 -9.41 6.05 -3.02
N GLY A 114 -9.96 4.84 -3.03
CA GLY A 114 -9.34 3.73 -3.71
C GLY A 114 -10.34 2.78 -4.35
N THR A 115 -9.80 1.92 -5.21
CA THR A 115 -10.52 0.80 -5.81
C THR A 115 -9.74 -0.48 -5.58
N THR A 116 -10.44 -1.52 -5.19
CA THR A 116 -9.91 -2.86 -4.93
C THR A 116 -10.56 -3.84 -5.87
N ARG A 117 -9.77 -4.72 -6.48
CA ARG A 117 -10.28 -5.85 -7.26
C ARG A 117 -9.98 -7.16 -6.57
N ILE A 118 -11.03 -7.91 -6.30
CA ILE A 118 -10.98 -9.24 -5.68
C ILE A 118 -11.48 -10.26 -6.69
N LYS A 119 -10.75 -11.37 -6.83
CA LYS A 119 -11.18 -12.55 -7.58
C LYS A 119 -11.47 -13.70 -6.63
N GLY A 120 -12.69 -14.22 -6.67
CA GLY A 120 -13.07 -15.44 -5.98
C GLY A 120 -13.20 -16.59 -6.97
N GLU A 121 -12.55 -17.72 -6.72
CA GLU A 121 -12.76 -18.98 -7.45
C GLU A 121 -13.48 -19.96 -6.54
N LEU A 122 -14.69 -20.40 -6.92
CA LEU A 122 -15.44 -21.45 -6.25
C LEU A 122 -15.88 -22.50 -7.29
N ALA A 123 -15.44 -23.74 -7.14
CA ALA A 123 -15.85 -24.88 -7.97
C ALA A 123 -15.76 -24.63 -9.50
N GLY A 124 -14.76 -23.86 -9.96
CA GLY A 124 -14.55 -23.55 -11.38
C GLY A 124 -15.34 -22.35 -11.92
N PHE A 125 -16.06 -21.64 -11.07
CA PHE A 125 -16.68 -20.35 -11.40
C PHE A 125 -15.85 -19.20 -10.86
N GLU A 126 -15.40 -18.31 -11.75
CA GLU A 126 -14.73 -17.06 -11.38
C GLU A 126 -15.79 -15.98 -11.09
N SER A 127 -15.75 -15.39 -9.92
CA SER A 127 -16.48 -14.17 -9.57
C SER A 127 -15.48 -13.05 -9.40
N LYS A 128 -15.75 -11.91 -10.00
CA LYS A 128 -14.96 -10.68 -9.84
C LYS A 128 -15.84 -9.66 -9.14
N ALA A 129 -15.32 -9.07 -8.07
CA ALA A 129 -15.92 -7.95 -7.38
C ALA A 129 -14.95 -6.77 -7.41
N ASP A 130 -15.41 -5.64 -7.89
CA ASP A 130 -14.71 -4.35 -7.78
C ASP A 130 -15.39 -3.57 -6.65
N GLY A 131 -14.60 -3.09 -5.69
CA GLY A 131 -15.09 -2.29 -4.57
C GLY A 131 -14.39 -0.93 -4.55
N GLU A 132 -15.17 0.12 -4.36
CA GLU A 132 -14.67 1.47 -4.11
C GLU A 132 -14.67 1.74 -2.61
N SER A 133 -13.65 2.44 -2.10
CA SER A 133 -13.50 2.68 -0.67
C SER A 133 -13.00 4.07 -0.34
N TRP A 134 -13.53 4.62 0.75
CA TRP A 134 -12.91 5.73 1.45
C TRP A 134 -11.82 5.19 2.36
N ASN A 135 -10.62 5.75 2.23
CA ASN A 135 -9.45 5.30 2.93
C ASN A 135 -8.92 6.39 3.84
N TYR A 136 -8.67 6.07 5.11
CA TYR A 136 -8.03 6.99 6.05
C TYR A 136 -7.06 6.24 6.94
N GLY A 137 -5.97 6.90 7.30
CA GLY A 137 -4.93 6.25 8.08
C GLY A 137 -3.95 7.21 8.72
N VAL A 138 -3.14 6.65 9.60
CA VAL A 138 -2.09 7.36 10.33
C VAL A 138 -0.84 6.52 10.35
N GLY A 139 0.32 7.17 10.47
CA GLY A 139 1.58 6.47 10.54
C GLY A 139 2.74 7.38 10.93
N ALA A 140 3.94 6.80 10.87
CA ALA A 140 5.18 7.47 11.17
C ALA A 140 6.27 7.07 10.16
N ASN A 141 7.13 8.03 9.86
CA ASN A 141 8.37 7.82 9.11
C ASN A 141 9.56 8.08 10.04
N TYR A 142 10.51 7.16 10.03
CA TYR A 142 11.80 7.34 10.68
C TYR A 142 12.91 7.24 9.63
N TYR A 143 13.69 8.31 9.48
CA TYR A 143 14.79 8.40 8.52
C TYR A 143 16.12 8.17 9.25
N PHE A 144 16.87 7.17 8.81
CA PHE A 144 18.22 6.92 9.35
C PHE A 144 19.29 7.75 8.62
N ASP A 145 18.96 8.29 7.46
CA ASP A 145 19.75 9.31 6.75
C ASP A 145 18.84 10.31 6.02
N ALA A 146 19.41 11.24 5.24
CA ALA A 146 18.65 12.29 4.56
C ALA A 146 17.63 11.75 3.52
N GLN A 147 17.85 10.55 3.00
CA GLN A 147 17.05 9.97 1.91
C GLN A 147 16.30 8.71 2.31
N ASN A 148 16.83 7.91 3.24
CA ASN A 148 16.38 6.56 3.49
C ASN A 148 15.77 6.41 4.88
N GLY A 149 14.69 5.64 4.99
CA GLY A 149 13.98 5.46 6.24
C GLY A 149 13.07 4.23 6.24
N LEU A 150 12.37 4.07 7.35
CA LEU A 150 11.29 3.12 7.55
C LEU A 150 10.00 3.88 7.80
N ARG A 151 8.91 3.32 7.30
CA ARG A 151 7.55 3.80 7.49
C ARG A 151 6.70 2.68 8.08
N GLY A 152 5.99 2.98 9.17
CA GLY A 152 4.93 2.15 9.69
C GLY A 152 3.62 2.89 9.64
N ASP A 153 2.57 2.25 9.17
CA ASP A 153 1.25 2.87 9.07
C ASP A 153 0.10 1.88 9.26
N TRP A 154 -1.00 2.41 9.75
CA TRP A 154 -2.31 1.78 9.78
C TRP A 154 -3.25 2.57 8.87
N THR A 155 -4.07 1.86 8.09
CA THR A 155 -5.09 2.45 7.22
C THR A 155 -6.36 1.63 7.31
N ARG A 156 -7.49 2.30 7.49
CA ARG A 156 -8.81 1.71 7.35
C ARG A 156 -9.36 2.04 5.97
N ARG A 157 -9.89 1.01 5.30
CA ARG A 157 -10.69 1.12 4.09
C ARG A 157 -12.14 0.85 4.44
N ASP A 158 -12.99 1.81 4.12
CA ASP A 158 -14.44 1.75 4.31
C ASP A 158 -15.09 1.65 2.92
N PHE A 159 -15.61 0.47 2.60
CA PHE A 159 -16.18 0.18 1.28
C PHE A 159 -17.59 0.74 1.16
N THR A 160 -17.89 1.40 0.03
CA THR A 160 -19.15 2.13 -0.19
C THR A 160 -20.36 1.23 -0.44
N ASP A 161 -20.16 -0.02 -0.91
CA ASP A 161 -21.22 -0.94 -1.34
C ASP A 161 -21.33 -2.15 -0.39
N ASP A 162 -21.77 -1.94 0.88
CA ASP A 162 -21.96 -2.99 1.88
C ASP A 162 -20.73 -3.94 2.05
N GLY A 163 -19.55 -3.52 1.57
CA GLY A 163 -18.31 -4.29 1.61
C GLY A 163 -17.61 -4.32 2.96
N GLY A 164 -18.16 -3.60 3.96
CA GLY A 164 -17.59 -3.53 5.30
C GLY A 164 -16.32 -2.69 5.40
N GLU A 165 -15.57 -2.90 6.47
CA GLU A 165 -14.32 -2.20 6.77
C GLU A 165 -13.15 -3.19 6.77
N VAL A 166 -11.97 -2.74 6.31
CA VAL A 166 -10.73 -3.51 6.34
C VAL A 166 -9.63 -2.68 6.98
N ASP A 167 -8.99 -3.22 7.99
CA ASP A 167 -7.82 -2.63 8.63
C ASP A 167 -6.53 -3.16 7.99
N ILE A 168 -5.64 -2.25 7.61
CA ILE A 168 -4.39 -2.57 6.94
C ILE A 168 -3.23 -2.03 7.77
N TYR A 169 -2.33 -2.92 8.15
CA TYR A 169 -1.08 -2.59 8.83
C TYR A 169 0.08 -2.77 7.86
N SER A 170 0.90 -1.74 7.70
CA SER A 170 1.98 -1.75 6.72
C SER A 170 3.32 -1.39 7.35
N VAL A 171 4.37 -2.08 6.88
CA VAL A 171 5.77 -1.73 7.16
C VAL A 171 6.50 -1.60 5.83
N ASN A 172 7.09 -0.44 5.60
CA ASN A 172 7.68 -0.09 4.32
C ASN A 172 9.07 0.54 4.50
N TYR A 173 9.93 0.29 3.54
CA TYR A 173 11.08 1.13 3.28
C TYR A 173 10.62 2.40 2.57
N VAL A 174 11.12 3.56 2.99
CA VAL A 174 10.82 4.87 2.37
C VAL A 174 12.11 5.51 1.89
N ARG A 175 12.07 6.08 0.67
CA ARG A 175 13.16 6.84 0.08
C ARG A 175 12.68 8.18 -0.43
N ARG A 176 13.37 9.25 -0.03
CA ARG A 176 13.21 10.62 -0.57
C ARG A 176 14.15 10.83 -1.76
N PHE A 177 13.72 11.65 -2.71
CA PHE A 177 14.48 12.00 -3.91
C PHE A 177 14.77 13.50 -3.97
#